data_f2de85d161e034871254ca239ec20783
#
_entry.id   f2de85d161e034871254ca239ec20783
#
_cell.length_a   1.000
_cell.length_b   1.000
_cell.length_c   1.000
_cell.angle_alpha   90.00
_cell.angle_beta   90.00
_cell.angle_gamma   90.00
#
_symmetry.space_group_name_H-M   'P 1'
#
loop_
_entity.id
_entity.type
_entity.pdbx_description
1 polymer ?
#
loop_
_entity_poly.entity_id
_entity_poly.type
_entity_poly.pdbx_seq_one_letter_code
_entity_poly.pdbx_strand_id
1 'polypeptide(L)'
;MTGERFEVDGLSAVRWGSGPPRYLLLHAGVADSRSWDAVAPALDGPAVAYDRRGFGGTPPGPAGFRHLDDLLAVLDAVAPGDEPVWLVGNSMGGALAIDAVLEAPARFAGLVLIGPGVSSDVAGFEAPPQTAAEDAMEAEWKAAGDSVEALLELEAWLWLDGPEHRGRVGGAARELAIDMNRRVHAHGAPDEAGSNGVDGGGRLGELSLPVTVAWGEYENTEQAAICELLAERIPAARRVVLPGTAHLPGLDAPDALVAAIHDARAAG
;
A
#
# COMPACT_ATOMS: atom_id res chain seq x y z
N MET A 1 -7.96 -9.95 17.44
CA MET A 1 -6.77 -10.73 17.86
C MET A 1 -5.53 -9.88 17.57
N THR A 2 -4.62 -9.76 18.51
CA THR A 2 -3.32 -9.12 18.27
C THR A 2 -2.48 -10.03 17.38
N GLY A 3 -1.81 -9.46 16.38
CA GLY A 3 -0.92 -10.20 15.49
C GLY A 3 0.32 -10.75 16.25
N GLU A 4 0.81 -11.90 15.86
CA GLU A 4 2.07 -12.49 16.33
C GLU A 4 3.23 -11.91 15.52
N ARG A 5 4.21 -11.30 16.21
CA ARG A 5 5.39 -10.73 15.56
C ARG A 5 6.48 -11.81 15.41
N PHE A 6 7.15 -11.80 14.28
CA PHE A 6 8.26 -12.67 13.95
C PHE A 6 9.23 -11.96 12.99
N GLU A 7 10.30 -12.63 12.60
CA GLU A 7 11.30 -12.07 11.68
C GLU A 7 11.53 -13.04 10.51
N VAL A 8 11.71 -12.50 9.32
CA VAL A 8 12.09 -13.23 8.11
C VAL A 8 13.24 -12.47 7.43
N ASP A 9 14.41 -13.06 7.34
CA ASP A 9 15.59 -12.48 6.68
C ASP A 9 15.92 -11.03 7.10
N GLY A 10 15.74 -10.75 8.41
CA GLY A 10 15.94 -9.42 8.96
C GLY A 10 14.80 -8.44 8.73
N LEU A 11 13.67 -8.90 8.19
CA LEU A 11 12.45 -8.14 8.02
C LEU A 11 11.49 -8.42 9.18
N SER A 12 11.01 -7.38 9.84
CA SER A 12 9.97 -7.48 10.87
C SER A 12 8.63 -7.83 10.22
N ALA A 13 7.98 -8.86 10.71
CA ALA A 13 6.72 -9.35 10.16
C ALA A 13 5.68 -9.60 11.26
N VAL A 14 4.41 -9.62 10.87
CA VAL A 14 3.26 -9.87 11.74
C VAL A 14 2.34 -10.87 11.09
N ARG A 15 1.87 -11.86 11.87
CA ARG A 15 0.90 -12.87 11.45
C ARG A 15 -0.39 -12.75 12.25
N TRP A 16 -1.52 -12.82 11.57
CA TRP A 16 -2.84 -12.98 12.16
C TRP A 16 -3.42 -14.33 11.71
N GLY A 17 -3.89 -15.11 12.68
CA GLY A 17 -4.35 -16.49 12.46
C GLY A 17 -3.19 -17.51 12.44
N SER A 18 -3.50 -18.74 12.07
CA SER A 18 -2.56 -19.88 12.09
C SER A 18 -2.55 -20.63 10.74
N GLY A 19 -1.43 -21.25 10.43
CA GLY A 19 -1.22 -21.99 9.18
C GLY A 19 -0.70 -21.09 8.03
N PRO A 20 -0.66 -21.60 6.78
CA PRO A 20 -0.25 -20.82 5.63
C PRO A 20 -1.13 -19.59 5.44
N PRO A 21 -0.55 -18.41 5.10
CA PRO A 21 -1.33 -17.22 4.91
C PRO A 21 -2.19 -17.33 3.65
N ARG A 22 -3.44 -16.86 3.75
CA ARG A 22 -4.29 -16.61 2.61
C ARG A 22 -4.00 -15.24 1.99
N TYR A 23 -3.57 -14.30 2.82
CA TYR A 23 -3.30 -12.93 2.43
C TYR A 23 -1.88 -12.51 2.78
N LEU A 24 -1.18 -11.88 1.83
CA LEU A 24 0.03 -11.11 2.08
C LEU A 24 -0.29 -9.63 1.88
N LEU A 25 -0.01 -8.82 2.92
CA LEU A 25 -0.45 -7.42 3.02
C LEU A 25 0.77 -6.49 2.96
N LEU A 26 0.76 -5.55 2.02
CA LEU A 26 1.86 -4.63 1.75
C LEU A 26 1.44 -3.19 2.08
N HIS A 27 2.13 -2.55 3.00
CA HIS A 27 1.83 -1.21 3.49
C HIS A 27 2.21 -0.09 2.52
N ALA A 28 1.63 1.11 2.71
CA ALA A 28 1.96 2.34 1.98
C ALA A 28 3.36 2.89 2.31
N GLY A 29 3.84 3.86 1.54
CA GLY A 29 5.14 4.51 1.73
C GLY A 29 5.25 5.39 2.98
N VAL A 30 4.15 5.77 3.58
CA VAL A 30 4.06 6.58 4.82
C VAL A 30 3.60 5.75 6.03
N ALA A 31 3.61 4.42 5.89
CA ALA A 31 3.06 3.49 6.90
C ALA A 31 4.00 2.30 7.12
N ASP A 32 3.60 1.41 8.02
CA ASP A 32 4.23 0.11 8.27
C ASP A 32 3.14 -0.98 8.47
N SER A 33 3.54 -2.19 8.86
CA SER A 33 2.63 -3.33 9.05
C SER A 33 1.48 -3.05 10.01
N ARG A 34 1.60 -2.08 10.92
CA ARG A 34 0.55 -1.70 11.86
C ARG A 34 -0.68 -1.08 11.20
N SER A 35 -0.55 -0.58 9.96
CA SER A 35 -1.71 -0.11 9.18
C SER A 35 -2.75 -1.20 8.91
N TRP A 36 -2.38 -2.46 9.09
CA TRP A 36 -3.23 -3.63 8.91
C TRP A 36 -3.83 -4.18 10.21
N ASP A 37 -3.48 -3.63 11.39
CA ASP A 37 -3.91 -4.16 12.69
C ASP A 37 -5.43 -4.18 12.89
N ALA A 38 -6.15 -3.26 12.25
CA ALA A 38 -7.62 -3.24 12.28
C ALA A 38 -8.25 -4.11 11.16
N VAL A 39 -7.54 -4.34 10.06
CA VAL A 39 -8.03 -5.05 8.87
C VAL A 39 -7.78 -6.56 8.98
N ALA A 40 -6.54 -6.96 9.21
CA ALA A 40 -6.13 -8.35 9.13
C ALA A 40 -6.89 -9.32 10.04
N PRO A 41 -7.25 -8.96 11.30
CA PRO A 41 -8.04 -9.82 12.17
C PRO A 41 -9.48 -10.08 11.69
N ALA A 42 -10.01 -9.23 10.80
CA ALA A 42 -11.36 -9.32 10.26
C ALA A 42 -11.42 -10.05 8.90
N LEU A 43 -10.27 -10.39 8.31
CA LEU A 43 -10.21 -11.17 7.07
C LEU A 43 -10.62 -12.63 7.33
N ASP A 44 -11.14 -13.29 6.30
CA ASP A 44 -11.67 -14.65 6.34
C ASP A 44 -10.58 -15.75 6.20
N GLY A 45 -9.37 -15.46 6.63
CA GLY A 45 -8.23 -16.39 6.64
C GLY A 45 -6.98 -15.79 7.22
N PRO A 46 -5.94 -16.62 7.44
CA PRO A 46 -4.67 -16.13 7.98
C PRO A 46 -4.04 -15.09 7.07
N ALA A 47 -3.48 -14.04 7.68
CA ALA A 47 -2.81 -12.96 6.97
C ALA A 47 -1.39 -12.74 7.53
N VAL A 48 -0.49 -12.30 6.66
CA VAL A 48 0.86 -11.86 7.02
C VAL A 48 1.08 -10.47 6.43
N ALA A 49 1.65 -9.58 7.22
CA ALA A 49 2.24 -8.33 6.75
C ALA A 49 3.71 -8.27 7.20
N TYR A 50 4.52 -7.52 6.50
CA TYR A 50 5.90 -7.24 6.93
C TYR A 50 6.24 -5.77 6.72
N ASP A 51 7.19 -5.30 7.50
CA ASP A 51 7.76 -3.97 7.34
C ASP A 51 8.85 -4.04 6.27
N ARG A 52 8.69 -3.31 5.17
CA ARG A 52 9.75 -3.21 4.14
C ARG A 52 10.99 -2.54 4.74
N ARG A 53 12.15 -2.71 4.10
CA ARG A 53 13.40 -2.07 4.55
C ARG A 53 13.26 -0.55 4.62
N GLY A 54 13.66 0.03 5.74
CA GLY A 54 13.48 1.45 6.04
C GLY A 54 12.11 1.81 6.62
N PHE A 55 11.26 0.82 6.94
CA PHE A 55 9.94 1.05 7.52
C PHE A 55 9.76 0.28 8.83
N GLY A 56 8.92 0.80 9.70
CA GLY A 56 8.49 0.14 10.93
C GLY A 56 9.63 -0.38 11.79
N GLY A 57 9.68 -1.69 11.99
CA GLY A 57 10.72 -2.39 12.75
C GLY A 57 11.88 -2.92 11.90
N THR A 58 11.86 -2.71 10.58
CA THR A 58 12.90 -3.18 9.67
C THR A 58 13.89 -2.06 9.36
N PRO A 59 15.21 -2.26 9.62
CA PRO A 59 16.21 -1.24 9.30
C PRO A 59 16.35 -1.03 7.77
N PRO A 60 16.97 0.07 7.34
CA PRO A 60 17.33 0.28 5.94
C PRO A 60 18.17 -0.87 5.37
N GLY A 61 18.01 -1.15 4.09
CA GLY A 61 18.76 -2.19 3.39
C GLY A 61 20.15 -1.72 2.94
N PRO A 62 20.98 -2.65 2.46
CA PRO A 62 22.21 -2.31 1.77
C PRO A 62 21.90 -1.58 0.45
N ALA A 63 22.81 -0.75 -0.03
CA ALA A 63 22.64 -0.07 -1.31
C ALA A 63 22.30 -1.05 -2.43
N GLY A 64 21.29 -0.71 -3.23
CA GLY A 64 20.84 -1.51 -4.37
C GLY A 64 20.01 -2.76 -4.03
N PHE A 65 19.54 -2.91 -2.78
CA PHE A 65 18.55 -3.96 -2.47
C PHE A 65 17.25 -3.74 -3.27
N ARG A 66 16.48 -4.81 -3.49
CA ARG A 66 15.20 -4.71 -4.18
C ARG A 66 14.07 -5.17 -3.29
N HIS A 67 13.04 -4.36 -3.14
CA HIS A 67 11.83 -4.73 -2.39
C HIS A 67 11.13 -5.98 -2.94
N LEU A 68 11.28 -6.25 -4.24
CA LEU A 68 10.73 -7.45 -4.87
C LEU A 68 11.42 -8.72 -4.38
N ASP A 69 12.74 -8.70 -4.23
CA ASP A 69 13.48 -9.85 -3.69
C ASP A 69 13.08 -10.14 -2.23
N ASP A 70 12.93 -9.09 -1.42
CA ASP A 70 12.45 -9.20 -0.04
C ASP A 70 11.01 -9.77 0.01
N LEU A 71 10.11 -9.30 -0.85
CA LEU A 71 8.74 -9.82 -0.92
C LEU A 71 8.73 -11.31 -1.25
N LEU A 72 9.49 -11.73 -2.27
CA LEU A 72 9.55 -13.13 -2.67
C LEU A 72 10.18 -14.00 -1.57
N ALA A 73 11.22 -13.53 -0.87
CA ALA A 73 11.80 -14.22 0.27
C ALA A 73 10.80 -14.38 1.43
N VAL A 74 10.05 -13.33 1.75
CA VAL A 74 8.95 -13.43 2.74
C VAL A 74 7.92 -14.45 2.30
N LEU A 75 7.47 -14.39 1.05
CA LEU A 75 6.48 -15.32 0.50
C LEU A 75 6.97 -16.77 0.59
N ASP A 76 8.22 -17.04 0.24
CA ASP A 76 8.83 -18.37 0.34
C ASP A 76 8.90 -18.89 1.78
N ALA A 77 9.17 -18.01 2.73
CA ALA A 77 9.23 -18.37 4.14
C ALA A 77 7.87 -18.65 4.78
N VAL A 78 6.83 -17.87 4.40
CA VAL A 78 5.51 -17.95 5.06
C VAL A 78 4.51 -18.82 4.30
N ALA A 79 4.70 -19.01 2.99
CA ALA A 79 3.89 -19.83 2.10
C ALA A 79 4.78 -20.71 1.20
N PRO A 80 5.51 -21.68 1.78
CA PRO A 80 6.48 -22.50 1.02
C PRO A 80 5.81 -23.53 0.08
N GLY A 81 4.49 -23.69 0.14
CA GLY A 81 3.73 -24.59 -0.72
C GLY A 81 3.33 -23.95 -2.06
N ASP A 82 2.61 -24.75 -2.87
CA ASP A 82 2.13 -24.34 -4.19
C ASP A 82 0.78 -23.59 -4.12
N GLU A 83 0.18 -23.43 -2.94
CA GLU A 83 -1.09 -22.70 -2.81
C GLU A 83 -0.86 -21.21 -3.00
N PRO A 84 -1.50 -20.58 -4.01
CA PRO A 84 -1.31 -19.16 -4.28
C PRO A 84 -2.02 -18.31 -3.22
N VAL A 85 -1.42 -17.16 -2.90
CA VAL A 85 -1.95 -16.21 -1.91
C VAL A 85 -2.64 -15.03 -2.58
N TRP A 86 -3.58 -14.39 -1.89
CA TRP A 86 -4.09 -13.08 -2.26
C TRP A 86 -3.10 -12.00 -1.82
N LEU A 87 -2.70 -11.15 -2.77
CA LEU A 87 -1.81 -10.03 -2.50
C LEU A 87 -2.62 -8.75 -2.38
N VAL A 88 -2.46 -8.04 -1.27
CA VAL A 88 -3.17 -6.79 -0.98
C VAL A 88 -2.12 -5.69 -0.78
N GLY A 89 -2.09 -4.69 -1.63
CA GLY A 89 -1.08 -3.64 -1.59
C GLY A 89 -1.68 -2.24 -1.57
N ASN A 90 -1.24 -1.42 -0.60
CA ASN A 90 -1.61 -0.01 -0.53
C ASN A 90 -0.48 0.87 -1.06
N SER A 91 -0.79 1.80 -1.98
CA SER A 91 0.15 2.82 -2.50
C SER A 91 1.43 2.19 -3.07
N MET A 92 2.60 2.51 -2.51
CA MET A 92 3.88 1.87 -2.84
C MET A 92 3.84 0.33 -2.67
N GLY A 93 3.06 -0.19 -1.71
CA GLY A 93 2.78 -1.61 -1.60
C GLY A 93 1.99 -2.17 -2.79
N GLY A 94 1.14 -1.34 -3.40
CA GLY A 94 0.41 -1.67 -4.64
C GLY A 94 1.34 -1.75 -5.85
N ALA A 95 2.28 -0.82 -5.98
CA ALA A 95 3.32 -0.89 -7.03
C ALA A 95 4.14 -2.17 -6.93
N LEU A 96 4.61 -2.49 -5.73
CA LEU A 96 5.34 -3.73 -5.46
C LEU A 96 4.50 -4.98 -5.74
N ALA A 97 3.20 -4.93 -5.45
CA ALA A 97 2.29 -6.03 -5.72
C ALA A 97 2.11 -6.28 -7.23
N ILE A 98 2.01 -5.23 -8.03
CA ILE A 98 2.00 -5.34 -9.50
C ILE A 98 3.27 -6.01 -9.99
N ASP A 99 4.44 -5.53 -9.57
CA ASP A 99 5.73 -6.09 -9.96
C ASP A 99 5.83 -7.58 -9.59
N ALA A 100 5.41 -7.95 -8.39
CA ALA A 100 5.46 -9.33 -7.91
C ALA A 100 4.58 -10.27 -8.73
N VAL A 101 3.37 -9.83 -9.08
CA VAL A 101 2.46 -10.64 -9.91
C VAL A 101 3.00 -10.81 -11.32
N LEU A 102 3.62 -9.77 -11.90
CA LEU A 102 4.22 -9.85 -13.23
C LEU A 102 5.42 -10.81 -13.29
N GLU A 103 6.19 -10.92 -12.21
CA GLU A 103 7.38 -11.77 -12.17
C GLU A 103 7.10 -13.21 -11.66
N ALA A 104 6.09 -13.39 -10.81
CA ALA A 104 5.76 -14.69 -10.23
C ALA A 104 4.25 -14.97 -10.21
N PRO A 105 3.53 -14.91 -11.35
CA PRO A 105 2.07 -14.96 -11.40
C PRO A 105 1.45 -16.20 -10.76
N ALA A 106 2.13 -17.35 -10.84
CA ALA A 106 1.64 -18.60 -10.26
C ALA A 106 1.58 -18.61 -8.71
N ARG A 107 2.25 -17.66 -8.06
CA ARG A 107 2.27 -17.55 -6.59
C ARG A 107 1.04 -16.81 -6.04
N PHE A 108 0.23 -16.19 -6.90
CA PHE A 108 -0.86 -15.32 -6.48
C PHE A 108 -2.22 -15.76 -7.04
N ALA A 109 -3.22 -15.82 -6.15
CA ALA A 109 -4.60 -16.16 -6.49
C ALA A 109 -5.40 -14.95 -6.97
N GLY A 110 -5.01 -13.75 -6.55
CA GLY A 110 -5.66 -12.49 -6.89
C GLY A 110 -4.93 -11.31 -6.28
N LEU A 111 -5.34 -10.11 -6.70
CA LEU A 111 -4.68 -8.85 -6.37
C LEU A 111 -5.72 -7.79 -5.96
N VAL A 112 -5.50 -7.18 -4.81
CA VAL A 112 -6.25 -5.99 -4.37
C VAL A 112 -5.28 -4.81 -4.25
N LEU A 113 -5.46 -3.82 -5.09
CA LEU A 113 -4.68 -2.61 -5.17
C LEU A 113 -5.47 -1.47 -4.51
N ILE A 114 -4.89 -0.81 -3.52
CA ILE A 114 -5.53 0.27 -2.75
C ILE A 114 -4.73 1.55 -2.98
N GLY A 115 -5.30 2.51 -3.71
CA GLY A 115 -4.58 3.73 -4.09
C GLY A 115 -3.19 3.41 -4.65
N PRO A 116 -3.03 2.47 -5.60
CA PRO A 116 -1.71 1.95 -5.94
C PRO A 116 -0.83 2.97 -6.63
N GLY A 117 0.46 2.98 -6.29
CA GLY A 117 1.50 3.49 -7.16
C GLY A 117 1.80 2.51 -8.30
N VAL A 118 2.70 2.90 -9.18
CA VAL A 118 3.23 2.07 -10.28
C VAL A 118 4.75 2.23 -10.34
N SER A 119 5.47 1.16 -10.64
CA SER A 119 6.95 1.15 -10.64
C SER A 119 7.59 1.80 -11.87
N SER A 120 6.81 2.09 -12.90
CA SER A 120 7.22 2.77 -14.14
C SER A 120 6.10 3.63 -14.70
N ASP A 121 6.39 4.44 -15.71
CA ASP A 121 5.41 5.30 -16.34
C ASP A 121 4.26 4.50 -16.98
N VAL A 122 3.05 5.01 -16.83
CA VAL A 122 1.87 4.47 -17.53
C VAL A 122 1.63 5.31 -18.78
N ALA A 123 1.75 4.69 -19.93
CA ALA A 123 1.65 5.38 -21.21
C ALA A 123 0.30 6.12 -21.33
N GLY A 124 0.36 7.41 -21.67
CA GLY A 124 -0.83 8.26 -21.85
C GLY A 124 -1.44 8.75 -20.54
N PHE A 125 -0.80 8.59 -19.40
CA PHE A 125 -1.20 9.26 -18.18
C PHE A 125 -0.83 10.74 -18.25
N GLU A 126 -1.80 11.58 -17.99
CA GLU A 126 -1.63 13.03 -17.82
C GLU A 126 -2.29 13.39 -16.48
N ALA A 127 -1.49 13.94 -15.56
CA ALA A 127 -2.01 14.36 -14.27
C ALA A 127 -3.10 15.44 -14.47
N PRO A 128 -4.26 15.31 -13.82
CA PRO A 128 -5.30 16.33 -13.87
C PRO A 128 -4.82 17.63 -13.18
N PRO A 129 -5.46 18.78 -13.47
CA PRO A 129 -5.20 19.99 -12.70
C PRO A 129 -5.47 19.78 -11.22
N GLN A 130 -4.60 20.33 -10.39
CA GLN A 130 -4.77 20.32 -8.94
C GLN A 130 -6.00 21.16 -8.53
N THR A 131 -6.62 20.78 -7.41
CA THR A 131 -7.66 21.58 -6.76
C THR A 131 -7.04 22.75 -6.00
N ALA A 132 -7.88 23.74 -5.60
CA ALA A 132 -7.42 24.84 -4.77
C ALA A 132 -6.88 24.38 -3.40
N ALA A 133 -7.36 23.26 -2.85
CA ALA A 133 -6.86 22.71 -1.61
C ALA A 133 -5.48 22.05 -1.81
N GLU A 134 -5.27 21.35 -2.92
CA GLU A 134 -3.97 20.77 -3.29
C GLU A 134 -2.92 21.87 -3.55
N ASP A 135 -3.28 22.96 -4.24
CA ASP A 135 -2.42 24.13 -4.42
C ASP A 135 -2.03 24.77 -3.07
N ALA A 136 -2.99 24.91 -2.15
CA ALA A 136 -2.74 25.45 -0.82
C ALA A 136 -1.81 24.54 0.00
N MET A 137 -2.01 23.22 -0.09
CA MET A 137 -1.17 22.23 0.57
C MET A 137 0.26 22.26 0.02
N GLU A 138 0.45 22.36 -1.29
CA GLU A 138 1.75 22.49 -1.92
C GLU A 138 2.48 23.76 -1.45
N ALA A 139 1.77 24.87 -1.28
CA ALA A 139 2.33 26.10 -0.75
C ALA A 139 2.79 25.95 0.71
N GLU A 140 2.00 25.27 1.56
CA GLU A 140 2.38 24.96 2.94
C GLU A 140 3.59 24.00 2.98
N TRP A 141 3.65 23.00 2.08
CA TRP A 141 4.78 22.07 1.95
C TRP A 141 6.08 22.80 1.65
N LYS A 142 6.05 23.70 0.68
CA LYS A 142 7.21 24.57 0.35
C LYS A 142 7.63 25.46 1.54
N ALA A 143 6.68 25.93 2.34
CA ALA A 143 6.95 26.74 3.52
C ALA A 143 7.48 25.93 4.72
N ALA A 144 7.16 24.64 4.82
CA ALA A 144 7.61 23.76 5.88
C ALA A 144 9.12 23.50 5.86
N GLY A 145 9.74 23.53 4.67
CA GLY A 145 11.16 23.24 4.48
C GLY A 145 11.53 21.87 5.05
N ASP A 146 12.60 21.81 5.85
CA ASP A 146 13.10 20.55 6.45
C ASP A 146 12.46 20.23 7.81
N SER A 147 11.37 20.89 8.19
CA SER A 147 10.68 20.62 9.47
C SER A 147 9.93 19.31 9.41
N VAL A 148 10.51 18.25 9.97
CA VAL A 148 9.89 16.91 10.02
C VAL A 148 8.49 16.97 10.65
N GLU A 149 8.30 17.70 11.75
CA GLU A 149 6.98 17.81 12.40
C GLU A 149 5.94 18.49 11.49
N ALA A 150 6.34 19.51 10.71
CA ALA A 150 5.44 20.15 9.75
C ALA A 150 5.12 19.21 8.58
N LEU A 151 6.11 18.48 8.08
CA LEU A 151 5.94 17.50 7.01
C LEU A 151 4.99 16.36 7.43
N LEU A 152 5.14 15.83 8.64
CA LEU A 152 4.25 14.77 9.16
C LEU A 152 2.78 15.20 9.21
N GLU A 153 2.50 16.45 9.60
CA GLU A 153 1.13 16.98 9.60
C GLU A 153 0.59 17.21 8.17
N LEU A 154 1.44 17.64 7.23
CA LEU A 154 1.07 17.79 5.83
C LEU A 154 0.81 16.44 5.16
N GLU A 155 1.64 15.44 5.43
CA GLU A 155 1.47 14.07 4.93
C GLU A 155 0.22 13.41 5.53
N ALA A 156 -0.10 13.68 6.80
CA ALA A 156 -1.35 13.23 7.40
C ALA A 156 -2.57 13.95 6.78
N TRP A 157 -2.47 15.23 6.45
CA TRP A 157 -3.51 15.92 5.70
C TRP A 157 -3.70 15.30 4.31
N LEU A 158 -2.62 15.12 3.54
CA LEU A 158 -2.69 14.55 2.20
C LEU A 158 -3.24 13.11 2.20
N TRP A 159 -2.59 12.23 2.97
CA TRP A 159 -2.79 10.78 2.84
C TRP A 159 -3.88 10.21 3.75
N LEU A 160 -4.12 10.83 4.92
CA LEU A 160 -5.12 10.32 5.85
C LEU A 160 -6.45 11.10 5.77
N ASP A 161 -6.36 12.42 5.71
CA ASP A 161 -7.57 13.25 5.69
C ASP A 161 -8.18 13.37 4.28
N GLY A 162 -7.34 13.49 3.27
CA GLY A 162 -7.67 13.93 1.92
C GLY A 162 -7.59 15.46 1.76
N PRO A 163 -7.18 15.98 0.58
CA PRO A 163 -6.86 17.40 0.40
C PRO A 163 -7.97 18.37 0.81
N GLU A 164 -9.23 18.06 0.48
CA GLU A 164 -10.39 18.90 0.78
C GLU A 164 -10.93 18.70 2.22
N HIS A 165 -10.33 17.82 3.01
CA HIS A 165 -10.89 17.32 4.27
C HIS A 165 -9.94 17.43 5.47
N ARG A 166 -9.07 18.45 5.50
CA ARG A 166 -8.05 18.64 6.53
C ARG A 166 -8.60 18.49 7.94
N GLY A 167 -7.99 17.62 8.75
CA GLY A 167 -8.38 17.35 10.12
C GLY A 167 -9.60 16.42 10.26
N ARG A 168 -10.03 15.76 9.20
CA ARG A 168 -11.14 14.80 9.20
C ARG A 168 -10.90 13.64 10.17
N VAL A 169 -9.70 13.09 10.17
CA VAL A 169 -9.34 11.96 11.02
C VAL A 169 -8.55 12.43 12.22
N GLY A 170 -8.99 12.05 13.41
CA GLY A 170 -8.34 12.37 14.68
C GLY A 170 -8.07 11.15 15.55
N GLY A 171 -7.65 11.39 16.81
CA GLY A 171 -7.44 10.35 17.82
C GLY A 171 -6.40 9.30 17.41
N ALA A 172 -6.62 8.06 17.82
CA ALA A 172 -5.64 6.98 17.70
C ALA A 172 -5.22 6.68 16.26
N ALA A 173 -6.12 6.83 15.28
CA ALA A 173 -5.80 6.62 13.87
C ALA A 173 -4.77 7.64 13.34
N ARG A 174 -4.97 8.93 13.66
CA ARG A 174 -4.02 9.99 13.29
C ARG A 174 -2.69 9.84 14.03
N GLU A 175 -2.73 9.58 15.34
CA GLU A 175 -1.53 9.35 16.15
C GLU A 175 -0.70 8.20 15.59
N LEU A 176 -1.35 7.10 15.21
CA LEU A 176 -0.68 5.95 14.59
C LEU A 176 -0.08 6.29 13.23
N ALA A 177 -0.82 6.99 12.36
CA ALA A 177 -0.32 7.42 11.05
C ALA A 177 0.94 8.28 11.18
N ILE A 178 0.90 9.27 12.07
CA ILE A 178 2.05 10.16 12.35
C ILE A 178 3.22 9.36 12.95
N ASP A 179 2.99 8.43 13.88
CA ASP A 179 4.07 7.62 14.47
C ASP A 179 4.73 6.71 13.43
N MET A 180 3.94 6.06 12.57
CA MET A 180 4.48 5.24 11.48
C MET A 180 5.36 6.06 10.54
N ASN A 181 4.85 7.19 10.09
CA ASN A 181 5.55 8.05 9.14
C ASN A 181 6.79 8.73 9.77
N ARG A 182 6.73 9.09 11.06
CA ARG A 182 7.91 9.58 11.81
C ARG A 182 9.06 8.57 11.80
N ARG A 183 8.76 7.26 11.85
CA ARG A 183 9.78 6.20 11.74
C ARG A 183 10.39 6.17 10.35
N VAL A 184 9.60 6.37 9.30
CA VAL A 184 10.12 6.48 7.92
C VAL A 184 11.11 7.63 7.82
N HIS A 185 10.74 8.82 8.30
CA HIS A 185 11.65 9.98 8.34
C HIS A 185 12.92 9.74 9.20
N ALA A 186 12.80 9.00 10.30
CA ALA A 186 13.93 8.69 11.18
C ALA A 186 14.92 7.67 10.58
N HIS A 187 14.43 6.76 9.74
CA HIS A 187 15.30 5.81 9.01
C HIS A 187 16.04 6.47 7.83
N GLY A 188 15.61 7.64 7.41
CA GLY A 188 15.99 8.24 6.14
C GLY A 188 15.18 7.58 5.00
N ALA A 189 14.94 8.34 3.93
CA ALA A 189 14.23 7.80 2.79
C ALA A 189 14.92 6.52 2.30
N PRO A 190 14.17 5.52 1.80
CA PRO A 190 14.74 4.30 1.23
C PRO A 190 15.41 4.56 -0.14
N ASP A 191 16.14 5.68 -0.25
CA ASP A 191 16.82 6.15 -1.47
C ASP A 191 17.89 5.17 -1.98
N GLU A 192 18.24 4.16 -1.16
CA GLU A 192 19.20 3.13 -1.53
C GLU A 192 18.55 1.87 -2.13
N ALA A 193 17.21 1.81 -2.20
CA ALA A 193 16.54 0.73 -2.91
C ALA A 193 16.88 0.77 -4.40
N GLY A 194 17.32 -0.35 -4.94
CA GLY A 194 17.44 -0.52 -6.38
C GLY A 194 16.06 -0.62 -7.04
N SER A 195 15.99 -0.28 -8.33
CA SER A 195 14.79 -0.58 -9.12
C SER A 195 14.48 -2.08 -9.05
N ASN A 196 13.20 -2.43 -8.93
CA ASN A 196 12.78 -3.84 -9.06
C ASN A 196 13.08 -4.43 -10.45
N GLY A 197 13.36 -3.58 -11.45
CA GLY A 197 13.65 -3.99 -12.82
C GLY A 197 12.43 -4.44 -13.61
N VAL A 198 11.23 -4.15 -13.11
CA VAL A 198 9.96 -4.50 -13.73
C VAL A 198 9.34 -3.25 -14.33
N ASP A 199 8.85 -3.36 -15.56
CA ASP A 199 8.03 -2.33 -16.20
C ASP A 199 6.56 -2.54 -15.83
N GLY A 200 6.20 -2.21 -14.59
CA GLY A 200 4.85 -2.41 -14.06
C GLY A 200 3.80 -1.64 -14.84
N GLY A 201 4.08 -0.39 -15.21
CA GLY A 201 3.17 0.46 -15.97
C GLY A 201 2.95 0.02 -17.42
N GLY A 202 4.02 -0.44 -18.09
CA GLY A 202 3.95 -0.92 -19.47
C GLY A 202 3.32 -2.31 -19.63
N ARG A 203 3.32 -3.12 -18.55
CA ARG A 203 2.89 -4.53 -18.58
C ARG A 203 1.54 -4.80 -17.88
N LEU A 204 0.76 -3.78 -17.55
CA LEU A 204 -0.55 -3.92 -16.89
C LEU A 204 -1.50 -4.89 -17.60
N GLY A 205 -1.43 -4.95 -18.93
CA GLY A 205 -2.22 -5.86 -19.76
C GLY A 205 -1.88 -7.35 -19.59
N GLU A 206 -0.78 -7.71 -18.93
CA GLU A 206 -0.37 -9.09 -18.66
C GLU A 206 -0.99 -9.65 -17.36
N LEU A 207 -1.56 -8.77 -16.51
CA LEU A 207 -2.22 -9.19 -15.27
C LEU A 207 -3.51 -9.96 -15.59
N SER A 208 -3.45 -11.28 -15.54
CA SER A 208 -4.54 -12.19 -15.96
C SER A 208 -5.33 -12.80 -14.79
N LEU A 209 -4.87 -12.61 -13.56
CA LEU A 209 -5.56 -13.04 -12.34
C LEU A 209 -6.66 -12.02 -11.96
N PRO A 210 -7.60 -12.36 -11.05
CA PRO A 210 -8.58 -11.40 -10.55
C PRO A 210 -7.91 -10.20 -9.90
N VAL A 211 -8.23 -8.99 -10.39
CA VAL A 211 -7.71 -7.71 -9.85
C VAL A 211 -8.85 -6.82 -9.42
N THR A 212 -8.72 -6.22 -8.24
CA THR A 212 -9.57 -5.11 -7.79
C THR A 212 -8.68 -3.89 -7.56
N VAL A 213 -9.02 -2.77 -8.21
CA VAL A 213 -8.42 -1.46 -7.96
C VAL A 213 -9.40 -0.67 -7.10
N ALA A 214 -8.98 -0.36 -5.87
CA ALA A 214 -9.76 0.39 -4.90
C ALA A 214 -9.05 1.69 -4.52
N TRP A 215 -9.79 2.75 -4.20
CA TRP A 215 -9.25 4.00 -3.66
C TRP A 215 -10.29 4.74 -2.84
N GLY A 216 -9.85 5.66 -2.00
CA GLY A 216 -10.75 6.45 -1.17
C GLY A 216 -11.51 7.51 -1.97
N GLU A 217 -12.73 7.82 -1.54
CA GLU A 217 -13.55 8.90 -2.10
C GLU A 217 -12.84 10.27 -1.99
N TYR A 218 -12.01 10.44 -0.96
CA TYR A 218 -11.27 11.67 -0.66
C TYR A 218 -9.80 11.62 -1.09
N GLU A 219 -9.48 10.75 -2.03
CA GLU A 219 -8.14 10.65 -2.62
C GLU A 219 -7.76 11.96 -3.34
N ASN A 220 -6.47 12.27 -3.40
CA ASN A 220 -6.02 13.41 -4.22
C ASN A 220 -6.26 13.15 -5.70
N THR A 221 -6.34 14.25 -6.48
CA THR A 221 -6.79 14.18 -7.87
C THR A 221 -5.89 13.35 -8.76
N GLU A 222 -4.57 13.43 -8.58
CA GLU A 222 -3.62 12.66 -9.37
C GLU A 222 -3.71 11.16 -9.05
N GLN A 223 -3.74 10.80 -7.76
CA GLN A 223 -3.82 9.41 -7.34
C GLN A 223 -5.15 8.76 -7.75
N ALA A 224 -6.26 9.50 -7.66
CA ALA A 224 -7.55 9.02 -8.15
C ALA A 224 -7.52 8.76 -9.67
N ALA A 225 -6.93 9.68 -10.45
CA ALA A 225 -6.79 9.51 -11.91
C ALA A 225 -5.89 8.32 -12.29
N ILE A 226 -4.82 8.08 -11.56
CA ILE A 226 -3.99 6.87 -11.74
C ILE A 226 -4.81 5.60 -11.46
N CYS A 227 -5.58 5.55 -10.37
CA CYS A 227 -6.42 4.40 -10.05
C CYS A 227 -7.45 4.11 -11.15
N GLU A 228 -8.07 5.17 -11.68
CA GLU A 228 -8.98 5.08 -12.82
C GLU A 228 -8.29 4.45 -14.03
N LEU A 229 -7.13 4.98 -14.41
CA LEU A 229 -6.36 4.49 -15.55
C LEU A 229 -5.92 3.04 -15.37
N LEU A 230 -5.47 2.66 -14.18
CA LEU A 230 -5.10 1.27 -13.86
C LEU A 230 -6.31 0.34 -14.00
N ALA A 231 -7.49 0.74 -13.49
CA ALA A 231 -8.71 -0.04 -13.61
C ALA A 231 -9.18 -0.20 -15.06
N GLU A 232 -8.82 0.73 -15.94
CA GLU A 232 -9.08 0.63 -17.39
C GLU A 232 -8.07 -0.23 -18.13
N ARG A 233 -6.79 -0.20 -17.72
CA ARG A 233 -5.70 -0.89 -18.42
C ARG A 233 -5.51 -2.33 -18.01
N ILE A 234 -5.87 -2.68 -16.78
CA ILE A 234 -5.80 -4.06 -16.28
C ILE A 234 -7.01 -4.85 -16.78
N PRO A 235 -6.81 -5.97 -17.49
CA PRO A 235 -7.92 -6.76 -18.03
C PRO A 235 -8.91 -7.20 -16.95
N ALA A 236 -10.19 -6.88 -17.16
CA ALA A 236 -11.29 -7.25 -16.26
C ALA A 236 -11.12 -6.79 -14.80
N ALA A 237 -10.32 -5.75 -14.54
CA ALA A 237 -10.19 -5.22 -13.19
C ALA A 237 -11.53 -4.70 -12.67
N ARG A 238 -11.81 -5.02 -11.40
CA ARG A 238 -12.94 -4.40 -10.68
C ARG A 238 -12.51 -3.05 -10.12
N ARG A 239 -13.39 -2.08 -10.25
CA ARG A 239 -13.23 -0.73 -9.75
C ARG A 239 -14.05 -0.52 -8.49
N VAL A 240 -13.44 -0.03 -7.42
CA VAL A 240 -14.10 0.21 -6.13
C VAL A 240 -13.68 1.56 -5.57
N VAL A 241 -14.64 2.46 -5.36
CA VAL A 241 -14.43 3.69 -4.59
C VAL A 241 -14.90 3.45 -3.16
N LEU A 242 -14.00 3.61 -2.20
CA LEU A 242 -14.27 3.42 -0.77
C LEU A 242 -14.85 4.72 -0.19
N PRO A 243 -16.09 4.72 0.32
CA PRO A 243 -16.72 5.93 0.78
C PRO A 243 -16.11 6.46 2.08
N GLY A 244 -16.05 7.78 2.22
CA GLY A 244 -15.68 8.46 3.47
C GLY A 244 -14.22 8.33 3.89
N THR A 245 -13.34 7.83 3.04
CA THR A 245 -11.91 7.63 3.33
C THR A 245 -11.02 8.23 2.25
N ALA A 246 -9.73 8.42 2.56
CA ALA A 246 -8.70 8.85 1.63
C ALA A 246 -7.73 7.69 1.32
N HIS A 247 -6.43 7.96 1.30
CA HIS A 247 -5.38 7.04 0.84
C HIS A 247 -5.07 5.87 1.80
N LEU A 248 -5.41 6.02 3.09
CA LEU A 248 -5.08 5.04 4.14
C LEU A 248 -6.35 4.40 4.77
N PRO A 249 -7.20 3.72 3.97
CA PRO A 249 -8.47 3.18 4.48
C PRO A 249 -8.30 2.12 5.57
N GLY A 250 -7.13 1.50 5.70
CA GLY A 250 -6.82 0.58 6.79
C GLY A 250 -6.84 1.24 8.17
N LEU A 251 -6.68 2.57 8.23
CA LEU A 251 -6.66 3.35 9.49
C LEU A 251 -8.01 4.00 9.82
N ASP A 252 -8.72 4.49 8.81
CA ASP A 252 -9.92 5.32 9.03
C ASP A 252 -11.24 4.66 8.58
N ALA A 253 -11.17 3.65 7.72
CA ALA A 253 -12.32 2.89 7.22
C ALA A 253 -12.04 1.38 7.10
N PRO A 254 -11.51 0.71 8.15
CA PRO A 254 -11.08 -0.69 8.05
C PRO A 254 -12.21 -1.65 7.65
N ASP A 255 -13.44 -1.43 8.10
CA ASP A 255 -14.58 -2.28 7.76
C ASP A 255 -14.93 -2.20 6.25
N ALA A 256 -14.86 -1.00 5.66
CA ALA A 256 -15.09 -0.81 4.23
C ALA A 256 -13.99 -1.50 3.41
N LEU A 257 -12.74 -1.41 3.86
CA LEU A 257 -11.63 -2.09 3.22
C LEU A 257 -11.74 -3.61 3.31
N VAL A 258 -12.10 -4.15 4.48
CA VAL A 258 -12.35 -5.59 4.67
C VAL A 258 -13.44 -6.09 3.72
N ALA A 259 -14.55 -5.36 3.62
CA ALA A 259 -15.64 -5.71 2.70
C ALA A 259 -15.14 -5.74 1.24
N ALA A 260 -14.37 -4.75 0.80
CA ALA A 260 -13.82 -4.70 -0.55
C ALA A 260 -12.86 -5.87 -0.84
N ILE A 261 -12.02 -6.28 0.13
CA ILE A 261 -11.14 -7.44 0.01
C ILE A 261 -11.94 -8.74 -0.09
N HIS A 262 -12.98 -8.92 0.75
CA HIS A 262 -13.85 -10.10 0.67
C HIS A 262 -14.60 -10.18 -0.66
N ASP A 263 -15.14 -9.06 -1.14
CA ASP A 263 -15.84 -8.99 -2.43
C ASP A 263 -14.92 -9.27 -3.61
N ALA A 264 -13.67 -8.79 -3.55
CA ALA A 264 -12.65 -9.11 -4.56
C ALA A 264 -12.43 -10.62 -4.66
N ARG A 265 -12.26 -11.28 -3.51
CA ARG A 265 -12.04 -12.73 -3.45
C ARG A 265 -13.27 -13.55 -3.84
N ALA A 266 -14.46 -13.10 -3.50
CA ALA A 266 -15.69 -13.81 -3.86
C ALA A 266 -16.03 -13.75 -5.36
N ALA A 267 -15.46 -12.77 -6.07
CA ALA A 267 -15.68 -12.56 -7.50
C ALA A 267 -14.62 -13.23 -8.39
N GLY A 268 -13.48 -13.65 -7.84
CA GLY A 268 -12.40 -14.36 -8.54
C GLY A 268 -12.43 -15.85 -8.24
#